data_e017243acc17b50af61cf0243816d30e
#
_entry.id   e017243acc17b50af61cf0243816d30e
#
_cell.length_a   1.000
_cell.length_b   1.000
_cell.length_c   1.000
_cell.angle_alpha   90.00
_cell.angle_beta   90.00
_cell.angle_gamma   90.00
#
_symmetry.space_group_name_H-M   'P 1'
#
loop_
_entity.id
_entity.type
_entity.pdbx_description
1 polymer ?
#
loop_
_entity_poly.entity_id
_entity_poly.type
_entity_poly.pdbx_seq_one_letter_code
_entity_poly.pdbx_strand_id
1 'polypeptide(L)'
;MTLLTLASLNDLHPAEWDALLVGEQPFLRHAFLSALEDSGSVGSSTGWTPAHRLLRDSNGLLLAAMPAYLKQHSSGEYVFDHAWAQACQRAGIGYYPKLLTAVPFTPVSGQRLLGAPAACGRLLAEL
;
A
#
# COMPACT_ATOMS: atom_id res chain seq x y z
N MET A 1 -9.30 12.12 13.87
CA MET A 1 -8.88 11.27 12.72
C MET A 1 -7.98 10.16 13.21
N THR A 2 -8.18 8.96 12.71
CA THR A 2 -7.45 7.79 13.15
C THR A 2 -6.76 7.12 11.96
N LEU A 3 -5.45 6.90 12.08
CA LEU A 3 -4.66 6.12 11.13
C LEU A 3 -4.71 4.65 11.56
N LEU A 4 -5.07 3.78 10.63
CA LEU A 4 -5.18 2.34 10.86
C LEU A 4 -4.30 1.58 9.88
N THR A 5 -3.79 0.44 10.31
CA THR A 5 -3.13 -0.52 9.43
C THR A 5 -4.10 -1.66 9.13
N LEU A 6 -4.26 -1.97 7.86
CA LEU A 6 -5.13 -3.04 7.38
C LEU A 6 -4.27 -4.18 6.85
N ALA A 7 -4.39 -5.34 7.46
CA ALA A 7 -3.61 -6.53 7.07
C ALA A 7 -4.22 -7.28 5.90
N SER A 8 -5.50 -7.04 5.58
CA SER A 8 -6.17 -7.66 4.45
C SER A 8 -7.30 -6.78 3.93
N LEU A 9 -7.39 -6.61 2.63
CA LEU A 9 -8.51 -5.91 2.00
C LEU A 9 -9.84 -6.66 2.18
N ASN A 10 -9.80 -7.94 2.50
CA ASN A 10 -11.01 -8.70 2.81
C ASN A 10 -11.68 -8.25 4.11
N ASP A 11 -10.98 -7.51 4.95
CA ASP A 11 -11.52 -6.92 6.17
C ASP A 11 -12.17 -5.55 5.96
N LEU A 12 -12.21 -5.07 4.72
CA LEU A 12 -12.78 -3.78 4.34
C LEU A 12 -13.84 -3.96 3.27
N HIS A 13 -14.98 -3.26 3.43
CA HIS A 13 -16.04 -3.30 2.41
C HIS A 13 -15.52 -2.70 1.09
N PRO A 14 -15.66 -3.42 -0.04
CA PRO A 14 -15.14 -2.97 -1.33
C PRO A 14 -15.59 -1.55 -1.72
N ALA A 15 -16.84 -1.19 -1.43
CA ALA A 15 -17.39 0.11 -1.79
C ALA A 15 -16.70 1.28 -1.05
N GLU A 16 -16.24 1.07 0.19
CA GLU A 16 -15.52 2.11 0.93
C GLU A 16 -14.19 2.45 0.25
N TRP A 17 -13.46 1.42 -0.16
CA TRP A 17 -12.19 1.59 -0.85
C TRP A 17 -12.40 2.21 -2.23
N ASP A 18 -13.28 1.62 -3.03
CA ASP A 18 -13.49 2.04 -4.41
C ASP A 18 -14.05 3.46 -4.51
N ALA A 19 -14.77 3.94 -3.50
CA ALA A 19 -15.28 5.32 -3.44
C ALA A 19 -14.17 6.37 -3.40
N LEU A 20 -12.95 5.99 -3.00
CA LEU A 20 -11.80 6.89 -2.97
C LEU A 20 -11.12 7.03 -4.33
N LEU A 21 -11.41 6.15 -5.27
CA LEU A 21 -10.79 6.17 -6.59
C LEU A 21 -11.40 7.25 -7.47
N VAL A 22 -10.55 7.95 -8.24
CA VAL A 22 -10.96 8.94 -9.20
C VAL A 22 -10.70 8.41 -10.60
N GLY A 23 -11.73 8.38 -11.45
CA GLY A 23 -11.63 7.85 -12.80
C GLY A 23 -11.46 6.34 -12.83
N GLU A 24 -11.03 5.82 -13.96
CA GLU A 24 -10.80 4.39 -14.15
C GLU A 24 -9.40 4.01 -13.72
N GLN A 25 -9.31 3.24 -12.65
CA GLN A 25 -8.04 2.74 -12.10
C GLN A 25 -8.20 1.25 -11.77
N PRO A 26 -8.22 0.38 -12.80
CA PRO A 26 -8.56 -1.03 -12.60
C PRO A 26 -7.62 -1.76 -11.66
N PHE A 27 -6.32 -1.41 -11.64
CA PHE A 27 -5.32 -2.07 -10.81
C PHE A 27 -5.31 -1.58 -9.36
N LEU A 28 -6.08 -0.54 -9.03
CA LEU A 28 -6.23 -0.03 -7.68
C LEU A 28 -7.58 -0.39 -7.08
N ARG A 29 -8.47 -1.01 -7.83
CA ARG A 29 -9.77 -1.44 -7.32
C ARG A 29 -9.60 -2.50 -6.25
N HIS A 30 -10.50 -2.46 -5.27
CA HIS A 30 -10.52 -3.45 -4.20
C HIS A 30 -10.50 -4.88 -4.74
N ALA A 31 -11.30 -5.16 -5.77
CA ALA A 31 -11.38 -6.50 -6.35
C ALA A 31 -10.05 -7.00 -6.89
N PHE A 32 -9.27 -6.14 -7.54
CA PHE A 32 -7.96 -6.53 -8.07
C PHE A 32 -6.95 -6.78 -6.94
N LEU A 33 -6.85 -5.85 -6.01
CA LEU A 33 -5.87 -5.95 -4.92
C LEU A 33 -6.21 -7.10 -3.96
N SER A 34 -7.49 -7.32 -3.68
CA SER A 34 -7.90 -8.46 -2.85
C SER A 34 -7.65 -9.81 -3.55
N ALA A 35 -7.79 -9.85 -4.89
CA ALA A 35 -7.47 -11.04 -5.66
C ALA A 35 -5.99 -11.44 -5.53
N LEU A 36 -5.08 -10.47 -5.46
CA LEU A 36 -3.66 -10.74 -5.22
C LEU A 36 -3.43 -11.39 -3.85
N GLU A 37 -4.19 -10.95 -2.84
CA GLU A 37 -4.14 -11.56 -1.51
C GLU A 37 -4.73 -12.96 -1.53
N ASP A 38 -5.92 -13.12 -2.11
CA ASP A 38 -6.64 -14.40 -2.14
C ASP A 38 -5.91 -15.48 -2.93
N SER A 39 -5.20 -15.09 -3.99
CA SER A 39 -4.43 -16.02 -4.81
C SER A 39 -3.10 -16.43 -4.18
N GLY A 40 -2.68 -15.76 -3.12
CA GLY A 40 -1.37 -15.99 -2.53
C GLY A 40 -0.21 -15.34 -3.29
N SER A 41 -0.51 -14.48 -4.27
CA SER A 41 0.53 -13.73 -4.99
C SER A 41 1.25 -12.73 -4.08
N VAL A 42 0.53 -12.17 -3.12
CA VAL A 42 1.10 -11.39 -2.01
C VAL A 42 0.78 -12.07 -0.69
N GLY A 43 1.63 -11.87 0.30
CA GLY A 43 1.53 -12.47 1.62
C GLY A 43 2.90 -12.61 2.24
N SER A 44 2.98 -13.09 3.50
CA SER A 44 4.26 -13.26 4.20
C SER A 44 5.20 -14.23 3.50
N SER A 45 4.67 -15.26 2.83
CA SER A 45 5.47 -16.26 2.13
C SER A 45 6.17 -15.72 0.88
N THR A 46 5.65 -14.65 0.29
CA THR A 46 6.23 -14.01 -0.91
C THR A 46 7.09 -12.80 -0.58
N GLY A 47 7.14 -12.39 0.68
CA GLY A 47 7.81 -11.17 1.12
C GLY A 47 7.04 -9.88 0.80
N TRP A 48 5.79 -10.00 0.36
CA TRP A 48 4.86 -8.90 0.10
C TRP A 48 3.74 -8.94 1.14
N THR A 49 4.01 -8.54 2.37
CA THR A 49 3.01 -8.60 3.45
C THR A 49 2.10 -7.37 3.39
N PRO A 50 0.78 -7.55 3.17
CA PRO A 50 -0.13 -6.41 3.14
C PRO A 50 -0.11 -5.64 4.46
N ALA A 51 0.01 -4.32 4.34
CA ALA A 51 0.03 -3.41 5.47
C ALA A 51 -0.55 -2.06 5.02
N HIS A 52 -1.75 -2.11 4.44
CA HIS A 52 -2.42 -0.93 3.90
C HIS A 52 -2.69 0.09 4.99
N ARG A 53 -2.65 1.36 4.65
CA ARG A 53 -2.93 2.45 5.59
C ARG A 53 -4.28 3.07 5.27
N LEU A 54 -5.08 3.26 6.31
CA LEU A 54 -6.40 3.86 6.21
C LEU A 54 -6.47 5.06 7.15
N LEU A 55 -7.08 6.15 6.68
CA LEU A 55 -7.40 7.29 7.52
C LEU A 55 -8.91 7.42 7.63
N ARG A 56 -9.43 7.34 8.86
CA ARG A 56 -10.85 7.51 9.15
C ARG A 56 -11.10 8.76 9.98
N ASP A 57 -12.25 9.38 9.78
CA ASP A 57 -12.69 10.49 10.65
C ASP A 57 -13.29 9.97 11.96
N SER A 58 -13.74 10.90 12.80
CA SER A 58 -14.35 10.57 14.10
C SER A 58 -15.66 9.79 13.99
N ASN A 59 -16.32 9.84 12.82
CA ASN A 59 -17.54 9.08 12.54
C ASN A 59 -17.27 7.72 11.88
N GLY A 60 -16.00 7.38 11.67
CA GLY A 60 -15.60 6.14 11.04
C GLY A 60 -15.60 6.17 9.52
N LEU A 61 -15.84 7.33 8.89
CA LEU A 61 -15.81 7.46 7.44
C LEU A 61 -14.37 7.35 6.93
N LEU A 62 -14.16 6.52 5.92
CA LEU A 62 -12.85 6.37 5.28
C LEU A 62 -12.57 7.60 4.40
N LEU A 63 -11.55 8.36 4.75
CA LEU A 63 -11.18 9.60 4.07
C LEU A 63 -10.05 9.42 3.07
N ALA A 64 -9.10 8.55 3.38
CA ALA A 64 -7.95 8.28 2.52
C ALA A 64 -7.44 6.87 2.78
N ALA A 65 -6.75 6.34 1.79
CA ALA A 65 -6.11 5.04 1.90
C ALA A 65 -4.82 5.00 1.07
N MET A 66 -3.95 4.08 1.44
CA MET A 66 -2.70 3.82 0.73
C MET A 66 -2.51 2.32 0.65
N PRO A 67 -2.54 1.73 -0.56
CA PRO A 67 -2.14 0.34 -0.71
C PRO A 67 -0.66 0.23 -0.39
N ALA A 68 -0.30 -0.63 0.55
CA ALA A 68 1.07 -0.73 1.03
C ALA A 68 1.41 -2.14 1.44
N TYR A 69 2.69 -2.47 1.32
CA TYR A 69 3.23 -3.78 1.65
C TYR A 69 4.53 -3.62 2.41
N LEU A 70 4.69 -4.43 3.45
CA LEU A 70 5.99 -4.59 4.10
C LEU A 70 6.80 -5.59 3.28
N LYS A 71 7.93 -5.15 2.77
CA LYS A 71 8.79 -5.94 1.91
C LYS A 71 10.05 -6.36 2.65
N GLN A 72 10.36 -7.65 2.57
CA GLN A 72 11.59 -8.22 3.12
C GLN A 72 12.73 -8.21 2.09
N HIS A 73 12.43 -7.96 0.83
CA HIS A 73 13.35 -7.90 -0.30
C HIS A 73 12.77 -6.99 -1.39
N SER A 74 13.52 -6.75 -2.45
CA SER A 74 13.09 -5.89 -3.56
C SER A 74 12.64 -6.65 -4.81
N SER A 75 12.35 -7.94 -4.69
CA SER A 75 11.85 -8.75 -5.80
C SER A 75 10.40 -8.41 -6.14
N GLY A 76 10.06 -8.46 -7.43
CA GLY A 76 8.72 -8.14 -7.92
C GLY A 76 8.47 -6.65 -8.11
N GLU A 77 9.46 -5.82 -7.88
CA GLU A 77 9.43 -4.39 -8.15
C GLU A 77 10.15 -4.12 -9.47
N TYR A 78 9.62 -3.16 -10.24
CA TYR A 78 10.21 -2.80 -11.54
C TYR A 78 11.15 -1.60 -11.45
N VAL A 79 11.21 -0.96 -10.29
CA VAL A 79 12.20 0.06 -9.95
C VAL A 79 13.20 -0.56 -8.99
N PHE A 80 14.45 -0.66 -9.43
CA PHE A 80 15.48 -1.33 -8.64
C PHE A 80 16.12 -0.38 -7.64
N ASP A 81 16.20 -0.82 -6.39
CA ASP A 81 16.76 -0.04 -5.29
C ASP A 81 18.00 -0.71 -4.66
N HIS A 82 18.67 -1.57 -5.41
CA HIS A 82 19.81 -2.33 -4.89
C HIS A 82 20.94 -1.42 -4.39
N ALA A 83 21.18 -0.28 -5.07
CA ALA A 83 22.20 0.66 -4.66
C ALA A 83 21.89 1.29 -3.29
N TRP A 84 20.62 1.60 -3.04
CA TRP A 84 20.16 2.12 -1.75
C TRP A 84 20.29 1.09 -0.65
N ALA A 85 19.89 -0.17 -0.93
CA ALA A 85 20.00 -1.25 0.03
C ALA A 85 21.48 -1.50 0.41
N GLN A 86 22.38 -1.49 -0.58
CA GLN A 86 23.80 -1.65 -0.34
C GLN A 86 24.39 -0.49 0.46
N ALA A 87 23.99 0.74 0.16
CA ALA A 87 24.45 1.91 0.89
C ALA A 87 24.03 1.86 2.37
N CYS A 88 22.79 1.44 2.64
CA CYS A 88 22.29 1.25 4.01
C CYS A 88 23.10 0.16 4.73
N GLN A 89 23.37 -0.95 4.06
CA GLN A 89 24.17 -2.04 4.63
C GLN A 89 25.56 -1.57 5.01
N ARG A 90 26.22 -0.79 4.15
CA ARG A 90 27.57 -0.23 4.43
C ARG A 90 27.55 0.74 5.60
N ALA A 91 26.44 1.49 5.75
CA ALA A 91 26.26 2.45 6.85
C ALA A 91 25.80 1.79 8.15
N GLY A 92 25.54 0.49 8.16
CA GLY A 92 24.99 -0.21 9.32
C GLY A 92 23.53 0.12 9.61
N ILE A 93 22.78 0.59 8.60
CA ILE A 93 21.37 0.96 8.71
C ILE A 93 20.53 -0.15 8.10
N GLY A 94 19.49 -0.59 8.83
CA GLY A 94 18.54 -1.58 8.31
C GLY A 94 17.70 -0.98 7.18
N TYR A 95 17.69 -1.65 6.03
CA TYR A 95 16.85 -1.26 4.89
C TYR A 95 15.55 -2.05 4.85
N TYR A 96 15.62 -3.33 5.13
CA TYR A 96 14.46 -4.22 5.18
C TYR A 96 14.06 -4.52 6.63
N PRO A 97 12.76 -4.72 6.92
CA PRO A 97 11.64 -4.56 5.99
C PRO A 97 11.44 -3.09 5.62
N LYS A 98 10.97 -2.86 4.41
CA LYS A 98 10.57 -1.51 3.94
C LYS A 98 9.08 -1.48 3.68
N LEU A 99 8.46 -0.32 3.86
CA LEU A 99 7.07 -0.09 3.47
C LEU A 99 7.04 0.44 2.05
N LEU A 100 6.38 -0.29 1.16
CA LEU A 100 6.27 0.05 -0.25
C LEU A 100 4.81 0.30 -0.61
N THR A 101 4.52 1.44 -1.25
CA THR A 101 3.23 1.64 -1.90
C THR A 101 3.39 1.40 -3.40
N ALA A 102 2.69 0.40 -3.89
CA ALA A 102 2.78 -0.03 -5.29
C ALA A 102 1.60 -0.92 -5.65
N VAL A 103 1.40 -1.12 -6.96
CA VAL A 103 0.60 -2.23 -7.46
C VAL A 103 1.56 -3.41 -7.63
N PRO A 104 1.41 -4.50 -6.87
CA PRO A 104 2.35 -5.60 -6.91
C PRO A 104 2.53 -6.18 -8.31
N PHE A 105 3.79 -6.40 -8.70
CA PHE A 105 4.16 -7.04 -9.97
C PHE A 105 3.66 -6.32 -11.23
N THR A 106 3.15 -5.09 -11.10
CA THR A 106 2.48 -4.38 -12.20
C THR A 106 3.12 -3.00 -12.39
N PRO A 107 3.89 -2.80 -13.47
CA PRO A 107 4.61 -1.53 -13.69
C PRO A 107 3.69 -0.49 -14.34
N VAL A 108 2.68 -0.03 -13.62
CA VAL A 108 1.73 0.97 -14.10
C VAL A 108 1.87 2.26 -13.33
N SER A 109 1.70 3.38 -14.03
CA SER A 109 1.55 4.69 -13.42
C SER A 109 0.14 4.82 -12.84
N GLY A 110 0.00 5.60 -11.78
CA GLY A 110 -1.30 5.85 -11.17
C GLY A 110 -1.15 6.43 -9.78
N GLN A 111 -2.30 6.65 -9.15
CA GLN A 111 -2.34 7.10 -7.77
C GLN A 111 -1.75 6.05 -6.83
N ARG A 112 -1.11 6.52 -5.78
CA ARG A 112 -0.66 5.69 -4.66
C ARG A 112 -1.32 6.11 -3.35
N LEU A 113 -1.87 7.32 -3.33
CA LEU A 113 -2.69 7.83 -2.24
C LEU A 113 -4.09 8.02 -2.77
N LEU A 114 -5.07 7.40 -2.13
CA LEU A 114 -6.46 7.38 -2.55
C LEU A 114 -7.27 8.31 -1.64
N GLY A 115 -8.08 9.15 -2.23
CA GLY A 115 -8.91 10.11 -1.51
C GLY A 115 -8.64 11.56 -1.93
N ALA A 116 -9.28 12.51 -1.26
CA ALA A 116 -9.07 13.93 -1.51
C ALA A 116 -7.64 14.34 -1.13
N PRO A 117 -7.03 15.33 -1.84
CA PRO A 117 -5.64 15.73 -1.57
C PRO A 117 -5.37 16.12 -0.12
N ALA A 118 -6.29 16.81 0.53
CA ALA A 118 -6.11 17.20 1.93
C ALA A 118 -6.08 15.98 2.86
N ALA A 119 -6.93 14.98 2.62
CA ALA A 119 -6.94 13.74 3.39
C ALA A 119 -5.68 12.91 3.13
N CYS A 120 -5.22 12.86 1.89
CA CYS A 120 -3.96 12.19 1.54
C CYS A 120 -2.76 12.82 2.24
N GLY A 121 -2.71 14.16 2.28
CA GLY A 121 -1.68 14.89 3.01
C GLY A 121 -1.69 14.58 4.50
N ARG A 122 -2.88 14.48 5.09
CA ARG A 122 -3.04 14.10 6.49
C ARG A 122 -2.59 12.68 6.75
N LEU A 123 -2.92 11.75 5.86
CA LEU A 123 -2.48 10.36 5.97
C LEU A 123 -0.94 10.28 5.98
N LEU A 124 -0.28 10.98 5.06
CA LEU A 124 1.18 11.02 5.00
C LEU A 124 1.79 11.59 6.28
N ALA A 125 1.20 12.63 6.85
CA ALA A 125 1.70 13.25 8.06
C ALA A 125 1.58 12.34 9.29
N GLU A 126 0.65 11.39 9.27
CA GLU A 126 0.41 10.47 10.38
C GLU A 126 1.23 9.15 10.26
N LEU A 127 1.90 8.94 9.13
CA LEU A 127 2.76 7.75 8.97
C LEU A 127 3.98 7.86 9.91
#